data_e065baa62f490500d843b659557ae3c7
#
_entry.id   e065baa62f490500d843b659557ae3c7
#
_cell.length_a   1.000
_cell.length_b   1.000
_cell.length_c   1.000
_cell.angle_alpha   90.00
_cell.angle_beta   90.00
_cell.angle_gamma   90.00
#
_symmetry.space_group_name_H-M   'P 1'
#
loop_
_entity.id
_entity.type
_entity.pdbx_description
1 polymer ?
#
loop_
_entity_poly.entity_id
_entity_poly.type
_entity_poly.pdbx_seq_one_letter_code
_entity_poly.pdbx_strand_id
1 'polypeptide(L)'
;MALADNALVSLADVKTYMGITSSTDDALLERLINAESTRIENYCDRNFRQQTYREAYNGSGQRRLRLRNFPVSAVTRVAIGNKLALTVTSDTATDLRAVVEVQDDRIQLTRHDSTGTKTHTHFQFTANGNETAAGLVSQINSFDGFNATLGTDCLSEDLFRMGGVNVMLNSAQIYFPDRDDIPYRIHDDRATLEFVDSA
;
A
#
# COMPACT_ATOMS: atom_id res chain seq x y z
N MET A 1 23.52 12.17 -12.74
CA MET A 1 22.29 11.81 -11.99
C MET A 1 21.30 11.34 -13.04
N ALA A 2 20.49 10.33 -12.77
CA ALA A 2 19.53 9.85 -13.77
C ALA A 2 18.20 10.59 -13.63
N LEU A 3 17.40 10.62 -14.72
CA LEU A 3 16.01 11.05 -14.65
C LEU A 3 15.21 10.16 -13.69
N ALA A 4 14.36 10.79 -12.89
CA ALA A 4 13.43 10.07 -12.03
C ALA A 4 12.32 9.41 -12.86
N ASP A 5 11.72 8.35 -12.31
CA ASP A 5 10.65 7.61 -13.00
C ASP A 5 9.42 8.48 -13.32
N ASN A 6 9.20 9.54 -12.56
CA ASN A 6 8.11 10.49 -12.77
C ASN A 6 8.48 11.69 -13.68
N ALA A 7 9.67 11.68 -14.30
CA ALA A 7 10.07 12.75 -15.22
C ALA A 7 9.08 12.88 -16.40
N LEU A 8 8.50 14.05 -16.59
CA LEU A 8 7.48 14.31 -17.60
C LEU A 8 8.05 14.53 -19.01
N VAL A 9 9.33 14.89 -19.10
CA VAL A 9 10.05 15.10 -20.36
C VAL A 9 11.40 14.40 -20.32
N SER A 10 11.94 14.03 -21.47
CA SER A 10 13.28 13.48 -21.56
C SER A 10 14.35 14.57 -21.61
N LEU A 11 15.57 14.24 -21.20
CA LEU A 11 16.72 15.14 -21.34
C LEU A 11 16.96 15.53 -22.79
N ALA A 12 16.78 14.58 -23.73
CA ALA A 12 16.98 14.81 -25.15
C ALA A 12 15.97 15.82 -25.72
N ASP A 13 14.70 15.76 -25.31
CA ASP A 13 13.67 16.70 -25.73
C ASP A 13 13.98 18.12 -25.24
N VAL A 14 14.39 18.25 -23.96
CA VAL A 14 14.77 19.56 -23.39
C VAL A 14 16.00 20.14 -24.11
N LYS A 15 17.02 19.34 -24.37
CA LYS A 15 18.22 19.78 -25.10
C LYS A 15 17.87 20.20 -26.52
N THR A 16 17.02 19.44 -27.20
CA THR A 16 16.56 19.78 -28.54
C THR A 16 15.81 21.10 -28.56
N TYR A 17 14.89 21.29 -27.61
CA TYR A 17 14.12 22.52 -27.49
C TYR A 17 14.99 23.75 -27.22
N MET A 18 16.04 23.58 -26.36
CA MET A 18 16.97 24.66 -25.99
C MET A 18 18.11 24.85 -26.99
N GLY A 19 18.26 24.00 -28.00
CA GLY A 19 19.38 24.04 -28.96
C GLY A 19 20.73 23.67 -28.33
N ILE A 20 20.76 22.89 -27.23
CA ILE A 20 21.96 22.48 -26.51
C ILE A 20 22.49 21.17 -27.09
N THR A 21 23.73 21.18 -27.60
CA THR A 21 24.39 19.97 -28.12
C THR A 21 25.45 19.42 -27.15
N SER A 22 25.95 20.27 -26.23
CA SER A 22 26.96 19.88 -25.22
C SER A 22 26.35 19.03 -24.10
N SER A 23 27.14 18.16 -23.48
CA SER A 23 26.77 17.39 -22.29
C SER A 23 27.19 18.03 -20.98
N THR A 24 27.78 19.24 -21.04
CA THR A 24 28.33 19.92 -19.84
C THR A 24 27.28 20.16 -18.77
N ASP A 25 26.05 20.50 -19.17
CA ASP A 25 24.97 20.87 -18.26
C ASP A 25 23.94 19.75 -18.07
N ASP A 26 24.18 18.55 -18.58
CA ASP A 26 23.23 17.44 -18.52
C ASP A 26 22.78 17.13 -17.09
N ALA A 27 23.70 17.08 -16.13
CA ALA A 27 23.38 16.83 -14.72
C ALA A 27 22.51 17.93 -14.08
N LEU A 28 22.70 19.19 -14.51
CA LEU A 28 21.86 20.30 -14.05
C LEU A 28 20.46 20.20 -14.66
N LEU A 29 20.35 19.92 -15.96
CA LEU A 29 19.10 19.74 -16.67
C LEU A 29 18.29 18.59 -16.10
N GLU A 30 18.91 17.42 -15.81
CA GLU A 30 18.25 16.29 -15.16
C GLU A 30 17.65 16.66 -13.80
N ARG A 31 18.40 17.42 -12.99
CA ARG A 31 17.91 17.90 -11.68
C ARG A 31 16.72 18.83 -11.83
N LEU A 32 16.74 19.74 -12.80
CA LEU A 32 15.64 20.65 -13.07
C LEU A 32 14.41 19.90 -13.57
N ILE A 33 14.55 18.95 -14.50
CA ILE A 33 13.47 18.11 -14.99
C ILE A 33 12.81 17.36 -13.83
N ASN A 34 13.59 16.72 -12.98
CA ASN A 34 13.07 15.97 -11.83
C ASN A 34 12.32 16.88 -10.85
N ALA A 35 12.89 18.05 -10.53
CA ALA A 35 12.28 19.00 -9.60
C ALA A 35 10.95 19.56 -10.14
N GLU A 36 10.92 19.98 -11.41
CA GLU A 36 9.71 20.55 -12.02
C GLU A 36 8.64 19.47 -12.28
N SER A 37 9.02 18.25 -12.65
CA SER A 37 8.08 17.14 -12.79
C SER A 37 7.37 16.87 -11.46
N THR A 38 8.11 16.75 -10.38
CA THR A 38 7.55 16.56 -9.03
C THR A 38 6.67 17.75 -8.61
N ARG A 39 7.08 18.97 -8.93
CA ARG A 39 6.29 20.18 -8.64
C ARG A 39 4.95 20.19 -9.35
N ILE A 40 4.93 19.80 -10.64
CA ILE A 40 3.71 19.73 -11.45
C ILE A 40 2.78 18.64 -10.90
N GLU A 41 3.30 17.46 -10.59
CA GLU A 41 2.50 16.37 -10.01
C GLU A 41 1.88 16.78 -8.67
N ASN A 42 2.66 17.41 -7.79
CA ASN A 42 2.17 17.91 -6.51
C ASN A 42 1.12 19.02 -6.66
N TYR A 43 1.29 19.91 -7.62
CA TYR A 43 0.32 20.97 -7.91
C TYR A 43 -1.01 20.42 -8.42
N CYS A 44 -0.94 19.39 -9.27
CA CYS A 44 -2.10 18.73 -9.87
C CYS A 44 -2.71 17.65 -8.96
N ASP A 45 -2.06 17.32 -7.85
CA ASP A 45 -2.39 16.18 -6.98
C ASP A 45 -2.60 14.89 -7.79
N ARG A 46 -1.69 14.64 -8.75
CA ARG A 46 -1.86 13.57 -9.72
C ARG A 46 -0.54 13.10 -10.31
N ASN A 47 -0.38 11.77 -10.45
CA ASN A 47 0.68 11.17 -11.23
C ASN A 47 0.28 11.11 -12.72
N PHE A 48 1.15 11.58 -13.60
CA PHE A 48 0.89 11.62 -15.05
C PHE A 48 1.38 10.37 -15.78
N ARG A 49 2.30 9.61 -15.19
CA ARG A 49 2.73 8.33 -15.75
C ARG A 49 1.78 7.21 -15.38
N GLN A 50 1.69 6.22 -16.28
CA GLN A 50 0.92 5.01 -16.02
C GLN A 50 1.55 4.26 -14.85
N GLN A 51 0.74 3.99 -13.83
CA GLN A 51 1.12 3.26 -12.62
C GLN A 51 0.05 2.24 -12.27
N THR A 52 0.44 1.23 -11.49
CA THR A 52 -0.51 0.30 -10.88
C THR A 52 -0.88 0.81 -9.51
N TYR A 53 -2.17 0.92 -9.25
CA TYR A 53 -2.71 1.36 -7.97
C TYR A 53 -3.47 0.21 -7.31
N ARG A 54 -3.31 0.10 -6.00
CA ARG A 54 -4.17 -0.70 -5.14
C ARG A 54 -5.01 0.26 -4.30
N GLU A 55 -6.32 0.28 -4.53
CA GLU A 55 -7.23 1.19 -3.87
C GLU A 55 -8.24 0.42 -3.02
N ALA A 56 -8.44 0.87 -1.78
CA ALA A 56 -9.48 0.36 -0.91
C ALA A 56 -10.60 1.40 -0.76
N TYR A 57 -11.83 0.93 -0.80
CA TYR A 57 -13.03 1.75 -0.71
C TYR A 57 -13.99 1.18 0.32
N ASN A 58 -14.66 2.05 1.05
CA ASN A 58 -15.80 1.65 1.86
C ASN A 58 -17.00 1.41 0.94
N GLY A 59 -17.70 0.30 1.14
CA GLY A 59 -18.89 -0.01 0.39
C GLY A 59 -20.00 1.02 0.62
N SER A 60 -20.58 1.54 -0.46
CA SER A 60 -21.71 2.49 -0.44
C SER A 60 -23.05 1.83 -0.70
N GLY A 61 -23.10 0.51 -0.97
CA GLY A 61 -24.29 -0.21 -1.43
C GLY A 61 -24.71 0.12 -2.87
N GLN A 62 -23.91 0.89 -3.60
CA GLN A 62 -24.18 1.26 -4.99
C GLN A 62 -23.45 0.34 -5.96
N ARG A 63 -24.04 0.18 -7.16
CA ARG A 63 -23.42 -0.62 -8.23
C ARG A 63 -22.25 0.07 -8.92
N ARG A 64 -22.06 1.36 -8.71
CA ARG A 64 -21.02 2.16 -9.36
C ARG A 64 -20.03 2.67 -8.32
N LEU A 65 -18.75 2.46 -8.60
CA LEU A 65 -17.65 2.92 -7.82
C LEU A 65 -16.78 3.87 -8.65
N ARG A 66 -16.66 5.12 -8.21
CA ARG A 66 -15.73 6.05 -8.82
C ARG A 66 -14.33 5.83 -8.28
N LEU A 67 -13.38 5.63 -9.19
CA LEU A 67 -11.98 5.43 -8.86
C LEU A 67 -11.29 6.78 -8.57
N ARG A 68 -10.31 6.76 -7.66
CA ARG A 68 -9.51 7.94 -7.30
C ARG A 68 -8.51 8.27 -8.40
N ASN A 69 -7.86 7.23 -8.94
CA ASN A 69 -6.89 7.36 -10.01
C ASN A 69 -7.53 6.98 -11.35
N PHE A 70 -7.54 7.91 -12.30
CA PHE A 70 -8.13 7.75 -13.64
C PHE A 70 -7.33 8.60 -14.66
N PRO A 71 -7.37 8.29 -15.97
CA PRO A 71 -8.14 7.24 -16.63
C PRO A 71 -7.54 5.86 -16.40
N VAL A 72 -8.40 4.87 -16.18
CA VAL A 72 -7.98 3.48 -15.99
C VAL A 72 -7.84 2.80 -17.34
N SER A 73 -6.69 2.17 -17.57
CA SER A 73 -6.43 1.37 -18.78
C SER A 73 -6.88 -0.08 -18.61
N ALA A 74 -6.68 -0.63 -17.42
CA ALA A 74 -7.07 -1.99 -17.09
C ALA A 74 -7.27 -2.13 -15.57
N VAL A 75 -8.11 -3.06 -15.16
CA VAL A 75 -8.27 -3.51 -13.79
C VAL A 75 -7.87 -4.97 -13.75
N THR A 76 -6.95 -5.32 -12.87
CA THR A 76 -6.45 -6.71 -12.76
C THR A 76 -7.28 -7.53 -11.78
N ARG A 77 -7.81 -6.88 -10.73
CA ARG A 77 -8.57 -7.56 -9.68
C ARG A 77 -9.56 -6.61 -9.03
N VAL A 78 -10.76 -7.11 -8.75
CA VAL A 78 -11.75 -6.46 -7.89
C VAL A 78 -12.09 -7.45 -6.78
N ALA A 79 -11.86 -7.04 -5.55
CA ALA A 79 -12.12 -7.87 -4.37
C ALA A 79 -13.04 -7.14 -3.40
N ILE A 80 -13.96 -7.84 -2.79
CA ILE A 80 -14.91 -7.31 -1.80
C ILE A 80 -14.95 -8.22 -0.57
N GLY A 81 -15.56 -7.73 0.49
CA GLY A 81 -15.75 -8.46 1.73
C GLY A 81 -14.81 -8.00 2.83
N ASN A 82 -14.97 -8.58 3.99
CA ASN A 82 -14.24 -8.23 5.20
C ASN A 82 -14.17 -9.47 6.10
N LYS A 83 -13.19 -10.33 5.86
CA LYS A 83 -12.99 -11.56 6.61
C LYS A 83 -11.77 -11.43 7.52
N LEU A 84 -11.89 -11.91 8.76
CA LEU A 84 -10.81 -11.85 9.72
C LEU A 84 -9.67 -12.78 9.32
N ALA A 85 -8.49 -12.22 9.08
CA ALA A 85 -7.26 -12.97 8.79
C ALA A 85 -6.55 -13.37 10.06
N LEU A 86 -6.21 -12.39 10.90
CA LEU A 86 -5.50 -12.63 12.16
C LEU A 86 -5.85 -11.55 13.19
N THR A 87 -5.66 -11.89 14.44
CA THR A 87 -5.80 -10.98 15.58
C THR A 87 -4.46 -10.89 16.30
N VAL A 88 -4.00 -9.68 16.60
CA VAL A 88 -2.76 -9.43 17.33
C VAL A 88 -3.08 -8.76 18.67
N THR A 89 -2.48 -9.25 19.73
CA THR A 89 -2.57 -8.73 21.10
C THR A 89 -1.18 -8.49 21.66
N SER A 90 -1.06 -7.71 22.73
CA SER A 90 0.14 -7.71 23.55
C SER A 90 0.12 -8.90 24.52
N ASP A 91 1.25 -9.55 24.68
CA ASP A 91 1.41 -10.63 25.70
C ASP A 91 2.04 -10.12 27.00
N THR A 92 2.45 -8.87 27.07
CA THR A 92 3.20 -8.27 28.17
C THR A 92 2.42 -7.14 28.82
N ALA A 93 1.86 -7.41 30.01
CA ALA A 93 1.07 -6.42 30.76
C ALA A 93 1.91 -5.25 31.32
N THR A 94 3.22 -5.37 31.35
CA THR A 94 4.14 -4.36 31.89
C THR A 94 4.70 -3.40 30.87
N ASP A 95 4.45 -3.60 29.58
CA ASP A 95 4.89 -2.70 28.54
C ASP A 95 4.18 -1.34 28.64
N LEU A 96 4.86 -0.29 28.18
CA LEU A 96 4.29 1.06 28.12
C LEU A 96 3.43 1.25 26.85
N ARG A 97 3.81 0.57 25.76
CA ARG A 97 3.11 0.66 24.48
C ARG A 97 3.46 -0.51 23.57
N ALA A 98 2.47 -1.07 22.92
CA ALA A 98 2.62 -2.05 21.86
C ALA A 98 1.73 -1.66 20.68
N VAL A 99 2.31 -1.43 19.51
CA VAL A 99 1.61 -0.93 18.33
C VAL A 99 1.80 -1.87 17.16
N VAL A 100 0.70 -2.18 16.49
CA VAL A 100 0.65 -2.94 15.24
C VAL A 100 0.16 -2.04 14.12
N GLU A 101 0.82 -2.08 12.98
CA GLU A 101 0.46 -1.36 11.78
C GLU A 101 0.57 -2.27 10.57
N VAL A 102 -0.37 -2.20 9.65
CA VAL A 102 -0.34 -2.94 8.37
C VAL A 102 -0.16 -1.95 7.23
N GLN A 103 0.94 -2.09 6.52
CA GLN A 103 1.30 -1.32 5.34
C GLN A 103 1.04 -2.15 4.07
N ASP A 104 1.34 -1.61 2.87
CA ASP A 104 1.09 -2.32 1.61
C ASP A 104 1.93 -3.58 1.45
N ASP A 105 3.14 -3.59 1.99
CA ASP A 105 4.15 -4.60 1.75
C ASP A 105 4.60 -5.33 3.01
N ARG A 106 4.11 -4.92 4.20
CA ARG A 106 4.58 -5.43 5.48
C ARG A 106 3.59 -5.21 6.62
N ILE A 107 3.75 -6.01 7.66
CA ILE A 107 3.23 -5.73 8.99
C ILE A 107 4.38 -5.21 9.86
N GLN A 108 4.12 -4.15 10.62
CA GLN A 108 5.09 -3.47 11.45
C GLN A 108 4.67 -3.54 12.91
N LEU A 109 5.60 -3.93 13.78
CA LEU A 109 5.39 -4.01 15.22
C LEU A 109 6.34 -3.04 15.91
N THR A 110 5.82 -2.28 16.87
CA THR A 110 6.62 -1.38 17.70
C THR A 110 6.24 -1.59 19.16
N ARG A 111 7.24 -1.90 19.99
CA ARG A 111 7.11 -2.10 21.41
C ARG A 111 7.90 -1.04 22.18
N HIS A 112 7.34 -0.56 23.26
CA HIS A 112 8.05 0.19 24.29
C HIS A 112 7.91 -0.62 25.59
N ASP A 113 8.99 -1.17 26.06
CA ASP A 113 9.00 -1.97 27.29
C ASP A 113 8.81 -1.12 28.56
N SER A 114 8.77 -1.75 29.73
CA SER A 114 8.62 -1.08 31.03
C SER A 114 9.77 -0.11 31.38
N THR A 115 10.91 -0.22 30.71
CA THR A 115 12.06 0.68 30.88
C THR A 115 12.04 1.85 29.90
N GLY A 116 11.08 1.86 28.95
CA GLY A 116 10.99 2.82 27.88
C GLY A 116 11.87 2.51 26.67
N THR A 117 12.51 1.34 26.63
CA THR A 117 13.27 0.91 25.46
C THR A 117 12.35 0.62 24.31
N LYS A 118 12.60 1.26 23.16
CA LYS A 118 11.84 1.07 21.94
C LYS A 118 12.44 -0.04 21.09
N THR A 119 11.67 -1.09 20.82
CA THR A 119 12.00 -2.13 19.85
C THR A 119 11.04 -2.03 18.67
N HIS A 120 11.58 -2.15 17.46
CA HIS A 120 10.84 -2.03 16.22
C HIS A 120 11.22 -3.17 15.28
N THR A 121 10.23 -3.84 14.72
CA THR A 121 10.43 -4.87 13.71
C THR A 121 9.37 -4.79 12.63
N HIS A 122 9.64 -5.39 11.49
CA HIS A 122 8.69 -5.51 10.40
C HIS A 122 8.85 -6.86 9.70
N PHE A 123 7.75 -7.40 9.22
CA PHE A 123 7.68 -8.63 8.44
C PHE A 123 7.18 -8.31 7.05
N GLN A 124 8.06 -8.32 6.06
CA GLN A 124 7.71 -8.08 4.65
C GLN A 124 6.91 -9.26 4.12
N PHE A 125 5.82 -9.00 3.38
CA PHE A 125 4.92 -10.04 2.87
C PHE A 125 5.58 -10.97 1.85
N THR A 126 6.55 -10.49 1.11
CA THR A 126 7.32 -11.27 0.13
C THR A 126 8.50 -12.04 0.74
N ALA A 127 8.78 -11.88 2.03
CA ALA A 127 9.85 -12.60 2.69
C ALA A 127 9.43 -14.04 3.00
N ASN A 128 10.37 -14.98 2.86
CA ASN A 128 10.12 -16.41 3.10
C ASN A 128 9.49 -16.66 4.47
N GLY A 129 8.34 -17.33 4.47
CA GLY A 129 7.54 -17.63 5.65
C GLY A 129 6.52 -16.53 6.02
N ASN A 130 6.45 -15.43 5.28
CA ASN A 130 5.50 -14.32 5.53
C ASN A 130 4.44 -14.19 4.44
N GLU A 131 4.44 -15.05 3.44
CA GLU A 131 3.56 -14.97 2.27
C GLU A 131 2.08 -15.18 2.61
N THR A 132 1.81 -15.80 3.76
CA THR A 132 0.45 -16.07 4.23
C THR A 132 0.21 -15.52 5.63
N ALA A 133 -1.07 -15.33 5.99
CA ALA A 133 -1.46 -14.92 7.34
C ALA A 133 -0.99 -15.93 8.40
N ALA A 134 -0.99 -17.24 8.10
CA ALA A 134 -0.47 -18.26 9.00
C ALA A 134 1.04 -18.12 9.23
N GLY A 135 1.78 -17.80 8.18
CA GLY A 135 3.21 -17.50 8.26
C GLY A 135 3.48 -16.27 9.12
N LEU A 136 2.75 -15.18 8.89
CA LEU A 136 2.85 -13.96 9.71
C LEU A 136 2.54 -14.22 11.18
N VAL A 137 1.51 -15.01 11.50
CA VAL A 137 1.20 -15.40 12.89
C VAL A 137 2.38 -16.09 13.54
N SER A 138 3.05 -17.01 12.84
CA SER A 138 4.23 -17.70 13.36
C SER A 138 5.40 -16.75 13.64
N GLN A 139 5.62 -15.78 12.74
CA GLN A 139 6.68 -14.76 12.88
C GLN A 139 6.37 -13.77 14.01
N ILE A 140 5.12 -13.30 14.12
CA ILE A 140 4.71 -12.39 15.19
C ILE A 140 4.86 -13.05 16.55
N ASN A 141 4.47 -14.33 16.68
CA ASN A 141 4.60 -15.10 17.93
C ASN A 141 6.06 -15.41 18.31
N SER A 142 7.00 -15.25 17.36
CA SER A 142 8.43 -15.35 17.66
C SER A 142 9.03 -14.04 18.17
N PHE A 143 8.30 -12.94 18.07
CA PHE A 143 8.73 -11.61 18.48
C PHE A 143 8.15 -11.27 19.86
N ASP A 144 9.04 -11.04 20.83
CA ASP A 144 8.69 -10.78 22.22
C ASP A 144 7.76 -9.56 22.38
N GLY A 145 6.73 -9.70 23.21
CA GLY A 145 5.75 -8.66 23.51
C GLY A 145 4.47 -8.70 22.68
N PHE A 146 4.36 -9.63 21.73
CA PHE A 146 3.16 -9.78 20.90
C PHE A 146 2.71 -11.24 20.79
N ASN A 147 1.40 -11.41 20.72
CA ASN A 147 0.77 -12.70 20.45
C ASN A 147 -0.23 -12.53 19.30
N ALA A 148 -0.18 -13.43 18.32
CA ALA A 148 -1.09 -13.45 17.18
C ALA A 148 -1.85 -14.77 17.11
N THR A 149 -3.12 -14.68 16.75
CA THR A 149 -3.98 -15.84 16.50
C THR A 149 -4.52 -15.78 15.07
N LEU A 150 -4.49 -16.91 14.38
CA LEU A 150 -5.03 -17.03 13.03
C LEU A 150 -6.55 -17.10 13.06
N GLY A 151 -7.22 -16.28 12.23
CA GLY A 151 -8.63 -16.41 11.94
C GLY A 151 -8.85 -17.26 10.70
N THR A 152 -8.57 -16.72 9.53
CA THR A 152 -8.62 -17.42 8.24
C THR A 152 -7.32 -17.19 7.50
N ASP A 153 -6.72 -18.24 6.96
CA ASP A 153 -5.51 -18.10 6.17
C ASP A 153 -5.80 -17.44 4.81
N CYS A 154 -4.90 -16.55 4.41
CA CYS A 154 -4.96 -15.80 3.15
C CYS A 154 -3.54 -15.37 2.78
N LEU A 155 -3.39 -14.83 1.55
CA LEU A 155 -2.12 -14.21 1.18
C LEU A 155 -1.91 -12.93 1.99
N SER A 156 -0.71 -12.72 2.49
CA SER A 156 -0.36 -11.54 3.29
C SER A 156 -0.51 -10.23 2.51
N GLU A 157 -0.29 -10.29 1.20
CA GLU A 157 -0.49 -9.15 0.30
C GLU A 157 -1.96 -8.71 0.20
N ASP A 158 -2.91 -9.57 0.59
CA ASP A 158 -4.34 -9.26 0.56
C ASP A 158 -4.82 -8.56 1.83
N LEU A 159 -4.02 -8.49 2.87
CA LEU A 159 -4.39 -7.83 4.11
C LEU A 159 -4.71 -6.35 3.88
N PHE A 160 -5.80 -5.90 4.50
CA PHE A 160 -6.14 -4.48 4.44
C PHE A 160 -5.16 -3.64 5.24
N ARG A 161 -4.82 -2.48 4.71
CA ARG A 161 -4.02 -1.48 5.44
C ARG A 161 -4.72 -1.11 6.75
N MET A 162 -3.93 -1.01 7.80
CA MET A 162 -4.39 -0.59 9.11
C MET A 162 -3.35 0.37 9.70
N GLY A 163 -3.79 1.57 10.07
CA GLY A 163 -2.95 2.50 10.82
C GLY A 163 -2.54 1.92 12.18
N GLY A 164 -1.54 2.51 12.80
CA GLY A 164 -0.99 2.01 14.06
C GLY A 164 -2.03 1.90 15.17
N VAL A 165 -2.31 0.68 15.61
CA VAL A 165 -3.22 0.34 16.70
C VAL A 165 -2.42 -0.08 17.93
N ASN A 166 -2.70 0.54 19.09
CA ASN A 166 -2.11 0.14 20.35
C ASN A 166 -2.84 -1.10 20.90
N VAL A 167 -2.13 -2.21 21.00
CA VAL A 167 -2.70 -3.52 21.41
C VAL A 167 -2.49 -3.87 22.88
N MET A 168 -2.06 -2.89 23.70
CA MET A 168 -1.92 -3.09 25.16
C MET A 168 -3.25 -3.34 25.87
N LEU A 169 -4.33 -2.67 25.43
CA LEU A 169 -5.65 -2.77 26.05
C LEU A 169 -6.70 -3.38 25.12
N ASN A 170 -6.39 -3.47 23.84
CA ASN A 170 -7.30 -3.95 22.80
C ASN A 170 -6.55 -4.91 21.87
N SER A 171 -7.30 -5.70 21.13
CA SER A 171 -6.75 -6.49 20.04
C SER A 171 -6.76 -5.73 18.73
N ALA A 172 -5.75 -5.88 17.90
CA ALA A 172 -5.78 -5.46 16.51
C ALA A 172 -6.35 -6.61 15.66
N GLN A 173 -7.50 -6.39 15.06
CA GLN A 173 -8.13 -7.31 14.13
C GLN A 173 -7.77 -6.90 12.70
N ILE A 174 -7.09 -7.78 11.98
CA ILE A 174 -6.60 -7.55 10.62
C ILE A 174 -7.46 -8.39 9.67
N TYR A 175 -7.98 -7.73 8.64
CA TYR A 175 -8.96 -8.28 7.73
C TYR A 175 -8.42 -8.36 6.30
N PHE A 176 -9.08 -9.16 5.46
CA PHE A 176 -8.82 -9.27 4.03
C PHE A 176 -10.13 -9.42 3.26
N PRO A 177 -10.15 -9.17 1.93
CA PRO A 177 -11.33 -9.44 1.11
C PRO A 177 -11.56 -10.95 0.98
N ASP A 178 -12.79 -11.41 1.14
CA ASP A 178 -13.13 -12.84 1.07
C ASP A 178 -13.68 -13.28 -0.30
N ARG A 179 -13.87 -12.32 -1.22
CA ARG A 179 -14.34 -12.57 -2.59
C ARG A 179 -13.62 -11.66 -3.59
N ASP A 180 -13.06 -12.24 -4.63
CA ASP A 180 -12.31 -11.56 -5.69
C ASP A 180 -12.75 -11.91 -7.13
N ASP A 181 -13.85 -12.63 -7.24
CA ASP A 181 -14.49 -13.10 -8.49
C ASP A 181 -15.67 -12.21 -8.93
N ILE A 182 -15.67 -10.95 -8.52
CA ILE A 182 -16.77 -10.03 -8.75
C ILE A 182 -16.76 -9.56 -10.20
N PRO A 183 -17.80 -9.83 -10.99
CA PRO A 183 -17.89 -9.32 -12.34
C PRO A 183 -18.08 -7.81 -12.34
N TYR A 184 -17.30 -7.13 -13.17
CA TYR A 184 -17.31 -5.68 -13.30
C TYR A 184 -17.19 -5.25 -14.77
N ARG A 185 -17.55 -4.00 -15.03
CA ARG A 185 -17.31 -3.31 -16.28
C ARG A 185 -16.62 -1.97 -16.01
N ILE A 186 -15.61 -1.64 -16.80
CA ILE A 186 -15.03 -0.29 -16.82
C ILE A 186 -15.96 0.57 -17.67
N HIS A 187 -16.44 1.67 -17.10
CA HIS A 187 -17.29 2.62 -17.81
C HIS A 187 -16.49 3.43 -18.84
N ASP A 188 -17.17 3.96 -19.86
CA ASP A 188 -16.52 4.70 -20.96
C ASP A 188 -15.75 5.93 -20.49
N ASP A 189 -16.08 6.50 -19.32
CA ASP A 189 -15.34 7.59 -18.68
C ASP A 189 -13.97 7.17 -18.12
N ARG A 190 -13.69 5.85 -18.10
CA ARG A 190 -12.49 5.24 -17.52
C ARG A 190 -12.17 5.69 -16.09
N ALA A 191 -13.16 6.22 -15.40
CA ALA A 191 -13.08 6.67 -14.01
C ALA A 191 -14.04 5.92 -13.09
N THR A 192 -14.93 5.09 -13.66
CA THR A 192 -15.99 4.40 -12.92
C THR A 192 -15.96 2.91 -13.21
N LEU A 193 -16.00 2.10 -12.14
CA LEU A 193 -16.32 0.68 -12.18
C LEU A 193 -17.81 0.47 -11.95
N GLU A 194 -18.44 -0.35 -12.76
CA GLU A 194 -19.81 -0.81 -12.58
C GLU A 194 -19.81 -2.30 -12.27
N PHE A 195 -20.37 -2.66 -11.11
CA PHE A 195 -20.56 -4.06 -10.73
C PHE A 195 -21.72 -4.65 -11.50
N VAL A 196 -21.49 -5.79 -12.13
CA VAL A 196 -22.49 -6.50 -12.93
C VAL A 196 -23.02 -7.64 -12.08
N ASP A 197 -24.36 -7.76 -11.96
CA ASP A 197 -24.92 -8.94 -11.31
C ASP A 197 -24.55 -10.19 -12.11
N SER A 198 -24.07 -11.22 -11.43
CA SER A 198 -24.00 -12.57 -12.01
C SER A 198 -25.45 -13.01 -12.26
N ALA A 199 -25.80 -13.16 -13.53
CA ALA A 199 -27.10 -13.68 -13.96
C ALA A 199 -27.35 -15.09 -13.43
#